data_26ae4d790eb44a1a88b55e8e88af4654
#
_entry.id   26ae4d790eb44a1a88b55e8e88af4654
#
_cell.length_a   1.000
_cell.length_b   1.000
_cell.length_c   1.000
_cell.angle_alpha   90.00
_cell.angle_beta   90.00
_cell.angle_gamma   90.00
#
_symmetry.space_group_name_H-M   'P 1'
#
loop_
_entity.id
_entity.type
_entity.pdbx_description
1 polymer ?
#
loop_
_entity_poly.entity_id
_entity_poly.type
_entity_poly.pdbx_seq_one_letter_code
_entity_poly.pdbx_strand_id
1 'polypeptide(L)'
;MENRIHRTEIQIYVSPFLIVIFLLMSISSNAQQIIAKQMPFLEQLPSNEVIDLHQDQNGFIWLGTKNGLGRYDGYQLQTFKSDFNQPHLLTDDFIWCFAEDDNCLLVGTRQGVNLVDKSNYQIRPFPDTEIQNTWINFMLVDSRKELWICTRNQVSHYNSDYSLKKRYGNLIPAVPNNGINSIYEDHFGNIWVCTWGGGLYKYLKNTDTFMSFPTLGANNNPFKIFQDKDDQYWILTWGDGIYRFHPDATEDRMYTHQEIFNEKLHQPETAFFSVVQDDVYGYIWIFGYHELYAFKVADGHLEKVDLSSYMFDYNKMFSQIIKDREGNLWAGAYDSGYHLLMGNPAIANNFLPKLKRHVGFDTNITTLGIDPNNGLWFNQERWGLCWYDIEQDKFYDYSNTNSGVHN
;
A
#
# COMPACT_ATOMS: atom_id res chain seq x y z
N MET A 1 35.60 -64.52 39.09
CA MET A 1 35.15 -64.22 37.72
C MET A 1 34.62 -62.80 37.70
N GLU A 2 35.50 -61.84 37.40
CA GLU A 2 35.13 -60.41 37.33
C GLU A 2 34.75 -60.04 35.87
N ASN A 3 33.54 -59.62 35.69
CA ASN A 3 33.07 -59.10 34.41
C ASN A 3 33.50 -57.62 34.29
N ARG A 4 34.47 -57.28 33.46
CA ARG A 4 34.81 -55.93 33.04
C ARG A 4 33.84 -55.52 31.91
N ILE A 5 33.00 -54.54 32.19
CA ILE A 5 32.20 -53.86 31.20
C ILE A 5 33.07 -52.76 30.54
N HIS A 6 33.43 -52.95 29.28
CA HIS A 6 34.05 -51.90 28.46
C HIS A 6 33.00 -50.85 28.09
N ARG A 7 33.09 -49.64 28.64
CA ARG A 7 32.39 -48.46 28.13
C ARG A 7 33.16 -47.92 26.90
N THR A 8 32.58 -48.06 25.75
CA THR A 8 33.03 -47.39 24.54
C THR A 8 32.51 -45.95 24.56
N GLU A 9 33.36 -44.97 24.78
CA GLU A 9 33.05 -43.55 24.62
C GLU A 9 33.02 -43.26 23.11
N ILE A 10 31.82 -42.94 22.61
CA ILE A 10 31.65 -42.46 21.24
C ILE A 10 31.96 -40.95 21.25
N GLN A 11 33.15 -40.57 20.80
CA GLN A 11 33.48 -39.18 20.52
C GLN A 11 32.84 -38.77 19.21
N ILE A 12 31.77 -37.96 19.28
CA ILE A 12 31.14 -37.35 18.10
C ILE A 12 32.02 -36.18 17.67
N TYR A 13 32.83 -36.37 16.64
CA TYR A 13 33.53 -35.29 15.96
C TYR A 13 32.54 -34.52 15.10
N VAL A 14 32.02 -33.40 15.60
CA VAL A 14 31.26 -32.46 14.80
C VAL A 14 32.28 -31.70 13.96
N SER A 15 32.24 -31.87 12.64
CA SER A 15 33.11 -31.15 11.74
C SER A 15 32.96 -29.62 11.93
N PRO A 16 34.08 -28.87 12.05
CA PRO A 16 34.03 -27.42 12.17
C PRO A 16 33.29 -26.78 10.98
N PHE A 17 33.19 -27.46 9.88
CA PHE A 17 32.39 -27.05 8.70
C PHE A 17 30.88 -27.09 8.97
N LEU A 18 30.39 -28.03 9.77
CA LEU A 18 28.99 -28.11 10.21
C LEU A 18 28.63 -27.01 11.21
N ILE A 19 29.58 -26.62 12.06
CA ILE A 19 29.39 -25.50 13.02
C ILE A 19 29.33 -24.16 12.26
N VAL A 20 30.13 -23.98 11.23
CA VAL A 20 30.09 -22.78 10.37
C VAL A 20 28.79 -22.71 9.54
N ILE A 21 28.30 -23.85 9.04
CA ILE A 21 26.99 -23.92 8.36
C ILE A 21 25.84 -23.60 9.33
N PHE A 22 25.89 -24.09 10.57
CA PHE A 22 24.90 -23.78 11.61
C PHE A 22 24.97 -22.30 12.04
N LEU A 23 26.18 -21.71 12.13
CA LEU A 23 26.35 -20.27 12.37
C LEU A 23 25.94 -19.40 11.21
N LEU A 24 26.06 -19.86 9.97
CA LEU A 24 25.55 -19.16 8.78
C LEU A 24 24.04 -19.32 8.61
N MET A 25 23.43 -20.39 9.13
CA MET A 25 21.96 -20.56 9.15
C MET A 25 21.29 -19.82 10.31
N SER A 26 22.02 -19.36 11.31
CA SER A 26 21.52 -18.46 12.37
C SER A 26 21.59 -16.97 11.99
N ILE A 27 21.81 -16.64 10.72
CA ILE A 27 21.43 -15.31 10.21
C ILE A 27 19.90 -15.31 10.25
N SER A 28 19.39 -14.96 11.41
CA SER A 28 17.99 -14.73 11.69
C SER A 28 17.38 -13.96 10.52
N SER A 29 16.35 -14.52 9.91
CA SER A 29 15.39 -13.74 9.17
C SER A 29 14.85 -12.69 10.15
N ASN A 30 15.41 -11.50 10.13
CA ASN A 30 14.82 -10.38 10.81
C ASN A 30 13.50 -10.10 10.09
N ALA A 31 12.43 -10.69 10.58
CA ALA A 31 11.10 -10.32 10.16
C ALA A 31 11.00 -8.80 10.26
N GLN A 32 10.68 -8.17 9.14
CA GLN A 32 10.63 -6.73 9.04
C GLN A 32 9.52 -6.20 9.95
N GLN A 33 9.88 -5.44 10.98
CA GLN A 33 8.90 -4.81 11.85
C GLN A 33 8.51 -3.46 11.26
N ILE A 34 7.23 -3.29 10.92
CA ILE A 34 6.63 -2.02 10.58
C ILE A 34 6.00 -1.43 11.83
N ILE A 35 6.27 -0.19 12.14
CA ILE A 35 5.53 0.54 13.17
C ILE A 35 4.33 1.19 12.51
N ALA A 36 3.14 0.76 12.91
CA ALA A 36 1.93 1.46 12.56
C ALA A 36 1.55 2.45 13.65
N LYS A 37 1.48 3.71 13.29
CA LYS A 37 1.02 4.78 14.17
C LYS A 37 -0.42 5.11 13.85
N GLN A 38 -1.28 5.01 14.86
CA GLN A 38 -2.64 5.52 14.76
C GLN A 38 -2.59 7.04 14.61
N MET A 39 -3.30 7.56 13.61
CA MET A 39 -3.26 8.98 13.29
C MET A 39 -4.15 9.79 14.24
N PRO A 40 -3.82 11.07 14.47
CA PRO A 40 -4.70 11.98 15.20
C PRO A 40 -6.00 12.21 14.42
N PHE A 41 -7.02 12.74 15.12
CA PHE A 41 -8.31 13.14 14.52
C PHE A 41 -9.19 12.01 13.99
N LEU A 42 -8.96 10.76 14.40
CA LEU A 42 -9.83 9.65 14.00
C LEU A 42 -11.30 9.87 14.40
N GLU A 43 -11.53 10.51 15.56
CA GLU A 43 -12.89 10.86 16.02
C GLU A 43 -13.58 11.92 15.14
N GLN A 44 -12.81 12.66 14.32
CA GLN A 44 -13.33 13.66 13.40
C GLN A 44 -13.56 13.08 12.00
N LEU A 45 -13.13 11.85 11.75
CA LEU A 45 -13.42 11.19 10.46
C LEU A 45 -14.95 11.08 10.26
N PRO A 46 -15.43 11.30 9.04
CA PRO A 46 -16.83 11.08 8.72
C PRO A 46 -17.29 9.63 8.96
N SER A 47 -16.37 8.69 8.80
CA SER A 47 -16.53 7.27 9.14
C SER A 47 -15.15 6.64 9.38
N ASN A 48 -15.09 5.66 10.29
CA ASN A 48 -13.88 4.84 10.49
C ASN A 48 -13.62 3.83 9.36
N GLU A 49 -14.55 3.75 8.41
CA GLU A 49 -14.38 2.89 7.23
C GLU A 49 -13.74 3.70 6.10
N VAL A 50 -12.41 3.72 6.07
CA VAL A 50 -11.63 4.37 5.00
C VAL A 50 -11.49 3.40 3.82
N ILE A 51 -11.97 3.81 2.66
CA ILE A 51 -12.04 3.00 1.44
C ILE A 51 -10.85 3.25 0.54
N ASP A 52 -10.49 4.53 0.34
CA ASP A 52 -9.38 4.93 -0.51
C ASP A 52 -8.62 6.11 0.09
N LEU A 53 -7.37 6.23 -0.29
CA LEU A 53 -6.42 7.26 0.12
C LEU A 53 -5.77 7.90 -1.10
N HIS A 54 -5.56 9.20 -1.05
CA HIS A 54 -4.85 9.92 -2.11
C HIS A 54 -4.05 11.10 -1.52
N GLN A 55 -2.78 11.26 -1.92
CA GLN A 55 -2.06 12.52 -1.67
C GLN A 55 -2.15 13.40 -2.91
N ASP A 56 -2.74 14.59 -2.77
CA ASP A 56 -2.83 15.54 -3.88
C ASP A 56 -1.51 16.28 -4.14
N GLN A 57 -1.44 17.00 -5.25
CA GLN A 57 -0.26 17.78 -5.65
C GLN A 57 0.11 18.88 -4.63
N ASN A 58 -0.81 19.29 -3.78
CA ASN A 58 -0.56 20.26 -2.71
C ASN A 58 0.00 19.61 -1.44
N GLY A 59 0.03 18.26 -1.37
CA GLY A 59 0.54 17.48 -0.26
C GLY A 59 -0.52 17.07 0.76
N PHE A 60 -1.78 17.42 0.58
CA PHE A 60 -2.86 16.98 1.46
C PHE A 60 -3.17 15.50 1.28
N ILE A 61 -3.46 14.80 2.37
CA ILE A 61 -3.94 13.42 2.33
C ILE A 61 -5.46 13.44 2.32
N TRP A 62 -6.04 12.93 1.26
CA TRP A 62 -7.48 12.76 1.11
C TRP A 62 -7.91 11.36 1.53
N LEU A 63 -9.01 11.30 2.25
CA LEU A 63 -9.55 10.11 2.91
C LEU A 63 -10.97 9.89 2.39
N GLY A 64 -11.12 8.91 1.52
CA GLY A 64 -12.42 8.47 1.05
C GLY A 64 -13.04 7.50 2.03
N THR A 65 -14.18 7.86 2.62
CA THR A 65 -14.86 7.00 3.60
C THR A 65 -16.25 6.58 3.12
N LYS A 66 -16.87 5.66 3.86
CA LYS A 66 -18.28 5.27 3.59
C LYS A 66 -19.29 6.37 3.89
N ASN A 67 -18.91 7.43 4.59
CA ASN A 67 -19.85 8.46 5.03
C ASN A 67 -19.29 9.89 4.94
N GLY A 68 -18.54 10.17 3.88
CA GLY A 68 -17.99 11.48 3.60
C GLY A 68 -16.53 11.45 3.19
N LEU A 69 -16.02 12.62 2.85
CA LEU A 69 -14.66 12.87 2.40
C LEU A 69 -13.89 13.61 3.51
N GLY A 70 -12.67 13.17 3.81
CA GLY A 70 -11.73 13.84 4.70
C GLY A 70 -10.54 14.43 3.94
N ARG A 71 -10.01 15.57 4.40
CA ARG A 71 -8.75 16.15 3.94
C ARG A 71 -7.87 16.46 5.14
N TYR A 72 -6.72 15.81 5.21
CA TYR A 72 -5.73 15.99 6.26
C TYR A 72 -4.55 16.80 5.77
N ASP A 73 -4.16 17.85 6.50
CA ASP A 73 -3.08 18.79 6.16
C ASP A 73 -1.84 18.65 7.07
N GLY A 74 -1.80 17.62 7.91
CA GLY A 74 -0.76 17.40 8.91
C GLY A 74 -1.12 17.96 10.30
N TYR A 75 -2.06 18.89 10.40
CA TYR A 75 -2.44 19.57 11.64
C TYR A 75 -3.93 19.45 11.98
N GLN A 76 -4.79 19.32 10.98
CA GLN A 76 -6.24 19.24 11.14
C GLN A 76 -6.86 18.36 10.06
N LEU A 77 -8.04 17.85 10.36
CA LEU A 77 -8.87 17.10 9.44
C LEU A 77 -10.11 17.93 9.07
N GLN A 78 -10.22 18.33 7.82
CA GLN A 78 -11.43 18.93 7.29
C GLN A 78 -12.32 17.85 6.66
N THR A 79 -13.64 17.94 6.88
CA THR A 79 -14.59 16.96 6.38
C THR A 79 -15.61 17.59 5.44
N PHE A 80 -16.03 16.81 4.43
CA PHE A 80 -17.02 17.21 3.44
C PHE A 80 -18.10 16.11 3.35
N LYS A 81 -19.35 16.53 3.28
CA LYS A 81 -20.51 15.64 3.15
C LYS A 81 -21.47 16.14 2.07
N SER A 82 -22.32 15.25 1.63
CA SER A 82 -23.47 15.61 0.79
C SER A 82 -24.53 16.35 1.60
N ASP A 83 -25.24 17.26 0.96
CA ASP A 83 -26.45 17.87 1.50
C ASP A 83 -27.44 18.05 0.33
N PHE A 84 -28.59 17.44 0.44
CA PHE A 84 -29.63 17.48 -0.57
C PHE A 84 -30.06 18.91 -0.95
N ASN A 85 -29.97 19.85 0.00
CA ASN A 85 -30.33 21.25 -0.21
C ASN A 85 -29.18 22.11 -0.75
N GLN A 86 -27.99 21.55 -0.91
CA GLN A 86 -26.78 22.26 -1.31
C GLN A 86 -26.05 21.51 -2.45
N PRO A 87 -26.46 21.71 -3.70
CA PRO A 87 -25.95 20.96 -4.85
C PRO A 87 -24.47 21.23 -5.21
N HIS A 88 -23.82 22.15 -4.51
CA HIS A 88 -22.38 22.43 -4.60
C HIS A 88 -21.55 21.62 -3.60
N LEU A 89 -22.15 20.68 -2.90
CA LEU A 89 -21.48 19.68 -2.08
C LEU A 89 -21.37 18.34 -2.82
N LEU A 90 -20.91 17.31 -2.11
CA LEU A 90 -20.78 15.95 -2.67
C LEU A 90 -22.16 15.43 -3.14
N THR A 91 -22.15 14.70 -4.25
CA THR A 91 -23.35 14.02 -4.76
C THR A 91 -23.74 12.81 -3.92
N ASP A 92 -22.79 12.20 -3.25
CA ASP A 92 -22.99 11.05 -2.35
C ASP A 92 -21.88 10.98 -1.32
N ASP A 93 -22.19 10.50 -0.13
CA ASP A 93 -21.21 10.39 0.97
C ASP A 93 -20.32 9.15 0.87
N PHE A 94 -20.67 8.17 0.05
CA PHE A 94 -19.84 6.98 -0.11
C PHE A 94 -18.76 7.22 -1.15
N ILE A 95 -17.54 7.52 -0.68
CA ILE A 95 -16.38 7.79 -1.52
C ILE A 95 -15.69 6.46 -1.83
N TRP A 96 -15.48 6.17 -3.10
CA TRP A 96 -14.93 4.89 -3.53
C TRP A 96 -13.53 4.97 -4.09
N CYS A 97 -13.20 6.01 -4.86
CA CYS A 97 -11.90 6.15 -5.51
C CYS A 97 -11.55 7.61 -5.80
N PHE A 98 -10.27 7.86 -6.02
CA PHE A 98 -9.74 9.15 -6.40
C PHE A 98 -9.00 9.09 -7.74
N ALA A 99 -8.95 10.21 -8.43
CA ALA A 99 -7.99 10.55 -9.47
C ALA A 99 -7.68 12.04 -9.38
N GLU A 100 -6.62 12.51 -9.99
CA GLU A 100 -6.22 13.91 -9.92
C GLU A 100 -5.71 14.37 -11.28
N ASP A 101 -6.16 15.54 -11.72
CA ASP A 101 -5.56 16.28 -12.81
C ASP A 101 -4.88 17.57 -12.31
N ASP A 102 -4.43 18.42 -13.22
CA ASP A 102 -3.72 19.64 -12.84
C ASP A 102 -4.56 20.61 -11.98
N ASN A 103 -5.89 20.62 -12.15
CA ASN A 103 -6.80 21.59 -11.55
C ASN A 103 -7.71 21.02 -10.46
N CYS A 104 -8.10 19.76 -10.60
CA CYS A 104 -9.12 19.15 -9.76
C CYS A 104 -8.66 17.83 -9.17
N LEU A 105 -9.10 17.56 -7.94
CA LEU A 105 -9.23 16.22 -7.44
C LEU A 105 -10.59 15.66 -7.87
N LEU A 106 -10.57 14.50 -8.52
CA LEU A 106 -11.78 13.78 -8.94
C LEU A 106 -12.13 12.78 -7.83
N VAL A 107 -13.36 12.84 -7.35
CA VAL A 107 -13.88 12.02 -6.26
C VAL A 107 -15.00 11.13 -6.81
N GLY A 108 -14.71 9.84 -6.94
CA GLY A 108 -15.66 8.83 -7.41
C GLY A 108 -16.54 8.32 -6.27
N THR A 109 -17.85 8.34 -6.50
CA THR A 109 -18.86 7.96 -5.49
C THR A 109 -19.80 6.89 -6.05
N ARG A 110 -20.80 6.48 -5.26
CA ARG A 110 -21.90 5.64 -5.75
C ARG A 110 -22.83 6.36 -6.70
N GLN A 111 -22.82 7.70 -6.70
CA GLN A 111 -23.72 8.54 -7.50
C GLN A 111 -22.95 9.49 -8.42
N GLY A 112 -21.90 8.99 -9.06
CA GLY A 112 -21.13 9.73 -10.04
C GLY A 112 -19.80 10.28 -9.51
N VAL A 113 -19.26 11.24 -10.24
CA VAL A 113 -17.98 11.89 -9.94
C VAL A 113 -18.21 13.33 -9.50
N ASN A 114 -17.47 13.76 -8.47
CA ASN A 114 -17.35 15.14 -8.07
C ASN A 114 -15.96 15.67 -8.42
N LEU A 115 -15.91 16.91 -8.84
CA LEU A 115 -14.69 17.67 -9.07
C LEU A 115 -14.47 18.61 -7.88
N VAL A 116 -13.36 18.46 -7.18
CA VAL A 116 -12.93 19.36 -6.11
C VAL A 116 -11.84 20.25 -6.69
N ASP A 117 -12.12 21.53 -6.86
CA ASP A 117 -11.14 22.51 -7.36
C ASP A 117 -10.02 22.69 -6.35
N LYS A 118 -8.76 22.47 -6.76
CA LYS A 118 -7.60 22.50 -5.86
C LYS A 118 -7.22 23.91 -5.39
N SER A 119 -7.70 24.96 -6.05
CA SER A 119 -7.39 26.34 -5.71
C SER A 119 -8.26 26.90 -4.57
N ASN A 120 -9.50 26.43 -4.47
CA ASN A 120 -10.49 26.97 -3.52
C ASN A 120 -11.34 25.92 -2.82
N TYR A 121 -11.15 24.63 -3.16
CA TYR A 121 -11.85 23.45 -2.62
C TYR A 121 -13.37 23.46 -2.85
N GLN A 122 -13.84 24.22 -3.84
CA GLN A 122 -15.24 24.15 -4.26
C GLN A 122 -15.52 22.83 -4.96
N ILE A 123 -16.65 22.24 -4.62
CA ILE A 123 -17.09 20.95 -5.16
C ILE A 123 -18.16 21.20 -6.22
N ARG A 124 -18.07 20.51 -7.35
CA ARG A 124 -19.08 20.52 -8.39
C ARG A 124 -19.23 19.13 -9.01
N PRO A 125 -20.41 18.75 -9.51
CA PRO A 125 -20.56 17.48 -10.20
C PRO A 125 -19.77 17.46 -11.51
N PHE A 126 -19.38 16.26 -11.94
CA PHE A 126 -18.77 16.03 -13.25
C PHE A 126 -19.76 16.39 -14.37
N PRO A 127 -19.33 16.98 -15.48
CA PRO A 127 -20.25 17.54 -16.47
C PRO A 127 -21.04 16.50 -17.29
N ASP A 128 -20.58 15.25 -17.35
CA ASP A 128 -21.28 14.19 -18.10
C ASP A 128 -22.41 13.59 -17.25
N THR A 129 -23.65 13.84 -17.69
CA THR A 129 -24.85 13.40 -16.97
C THR A 129 -25.08 11.88 -17.00
N GLU A 130 -24.50 11.15 -17.96
CA GLU A 130 -24.60 9.69 -17.99
C GLU A 130 -23.75 9.00 -16.92
N ILE A 131 -22.72 9.68 -16.42
CA ILE A 131 -21.90 9.21 -15.30
C ILE A 131 -22.57 9.52 -13.95
N GLN A 132 -23.42 10.55 -13.89
CA GLN A 132 -24.18 10.86 -12.67
C GLN A 132 -25.15 9.73 -12.33
N ASN A 133 -25.39 9.51 -11.04
CA ASN A 133 -26.19 8.40 -10.50
C ASN A 133 -25.66 6.99 -10.86
N THR A 134 -24.38 6.90 -11.20
CA THR A 134 -23.71 5.64 -11.51
C THR A 134 -22.59 5.39 -10.52
N TRP A 135 -22.47 4.17 -10.04
CA TRP A 135 -21.35 3.79 -9.17
C TRP A 135 -20.03 3.84 -9.94
N ILE A 136 -19.09 4.63 -9.45
CA ILE A 136 -17.74 4.76 -10.02
C ILE A 136 -16.83 3.76 -9.32
N ASN A 137 -16.30 2.80 -10.07
CA ASN A 137 -15.44 1.75 -9.53
C ASN A 137 -13.97 2.20 -9.46
N PHE A 138 -13.51 2.89 -10.51
CA PHE A 138 -12.14 3.39 -10.58
C PHE A 138 -12.01 4.54 -11.56
N MET A 139 -10.99 5.37 -11.40
CA MET A 139 -10.65 6.46 -12.32
C MET A 139 -9.13 6.53 -12.51
N LEU A 140 -8.71 6.99 -13.68
CA LEU A 140 -7.32 7.24 -14.03
C LEU A 140 -7.22 8.51 -14.87
N VAL A 141 -6.32 9.41 -14.50
CA VAL A 141 -5.82 10.46 -15.40
C VAL A 141 -4.49 9.96 -15.95
N ASP A 142 -4.44 9.71 -17.25
CA ASP A 142 -3.27 9.14 -17.92
C ASP A 142 -2.15 10.19 -18.15
N SER A 143 -0.99 9.75 -18.61
CA SER A 143 0.17 10.61 -18.86
C SER A 143 -0.09 11.71 -19.92
N ARG A 144 -1.13 11.55 -20.74
CA ARG A 144 -1.61 12.55 -21.72
C ARG A 144 -2.64 13.50 -21.14
N LYS A 145 -2.90 13.41 -19.85
CA LYS A 145 -3.95 14.15 -19.12
C LYS A 145 -5.37 13.82 -19.58
N GLU A 146 -5.56 12.65 -20.15
CA GLU A 146 -6.85 12.14 -20.55
C GLU A 146 -7.46 11.34 -19.39
N LEU A 147 -8.79 11.46 -19.21
CA LEU A 147 -9.46 10.84 -18.07
C LEU A 147 -10.17 9.55 -18.52
N TRP A 148 -9.95 8.51 -17.76
CA TRP A 148 -10.63 7.24 -17.87
C TRP A 148 -11.50 7.02 -16.65
N ILE A 149 -12.80 6.76 -16.85
CA ILE A 149 -13.76 6.48 -15.77
C ILE A 149 -14.31 5.08 -15.96
N CYS A 150 -14.14 4.25 -14.94
CA CYS A 150 -14.64 2.89 -14.89
C CYS A 150 -15.90 2.82 -14.03
N THR A 151 -16.97 2.37 -14.59
CA THR A 151 -18.17 1.92 -13.88
C THR A 151 -18.21 0.40 -13.86
N ARG A 152 -19.29 -0.19 -13.35
CA ARG A 152 -19.41 -1.63 -13.27
C ARG A 152 -19.14 -2.35 -14.59
N ASN A 153 -19.66 -1.83 -15.71
CA ASN A 153 -19.67 -2.54 -17.00
C ASN A 153 -19.06 -1.74 -18.15
N GLN A 154 -18.53 -0.56 -17.88
CA GLN A 154 -18.16 0.38 -18.94
C GLN A 154 -16.89 1.14 -18.55
N VAL A 155 -16.02 1.34 -19.52
CA VAL A 155 -14.94 2.31 -19.46
C VAL A 155 -15.33 3.50 -20.34
N SER A 156 -15.30 4.69 -19.79
CA SER A 156 -15.51 5.95 -20.50
C SER A 156 -14.19 6.71 -20.60
N HIS A 157 -13.84 7.16 -21.78
CA HIS A 157 -12.61 7.90 -22.09
C HIS A 157 -12.93 9.33 -22.46
N TYR A 158 -12.29 10.29 -21.79
CA TYR A 158 -12.51 11.72 -21.95
C TYR A 158 -11.20 12.43 -22.28
N ASN A 159 -11.31 13.56 -22.98
CA ASN A 159 -10.23 14.51 -23.11
C ASN A 159 -9.93 15.21 -21.77
N SER A 160 -8.83 15.97 -21.73
CA SER A 160 -8.42 16.75 -20.55
C SER A 160 -9.41 17.87 -20.16
N ASP A 161 -10.30 18.27 -21.06
CA ASP A 161 -11.41 19.22 -20.81
C ASP A 161 -12.70 18.54 -20.37
N TYR A 162 -12.65 17.23 -20.10
CA TYR A 162 -13.79 16.36 -19.76
C TYR A 162 -14.81 16.14 -20.89
N SER A 163 -14.51 16.53 -22.12
CA SER A 163 -15.33 16.15 -23.25
C SER A 163 -15.18 14.65 -23.57
N LEU A 164 -16.30 13.98 -23.78
CA LEU A 164 -16.31 12.53 -24.03
C LEU A 164 -15.66 12.21 -25.38
N LYS A 165 -14.69 11.31 -25.38
CA LYS A 165 -14.14 10.70 -26.59
C LYS A 165 -14.93 9.47 -27.01
N LYS A 166 -15.05 8.50 -26.08
CA LYS A 166 -15.68 7.22 -26.36
C LYS A 166 -16.09 6.50 -25.09
N ARG A 167 -17.13 5.67 -25.20
CA ARG A 167 -17.53 4.67 -24.20
C ARG A 167 -17.30 3.27 -24.73
N TYR A 168 -16.59 2.46 -23.96
CA TYR A 168 -16.35 1.05 -24.22
C TYR A 168 -17.29 0.26 -23.32
N GLY A 169 -18.47 -0.06 -23.85
CA GLY A 169 -19.46 -0.88 -23.14
C GLY A 169 -19.20 -2.36 -23.34
N ASN A 170 -19.67 -3.17 -22.39
CA ASN A 170 -19.59 -4.65 -22.48
C ASN A 170 -18.18 -5.20 -22.76
N LEU A 171 -17.16 -4.67 -22.08
CA LEU A 171 -15.82 -5.27 -22.13
C LEU A 171 -15.84 -6.76 -21.77
N ILE A 172 -16.87 -7.17 -21.03
CA ILE A 172 -17.05 -8.55 -20.53
C ILE A 172 -18.40 -9.07 -21.01
N PRO A 173 -18.48 -9.65 -22.22
CA PRO A 173 -19.77 -10.03 -22.82
C PRO A 173 -20.52 -11.16 -22.15
N ALA A 174 -19.88 -11.96 -21.31
CA ALA A 174 -20.38 -13.29 -20.99
C ALA A 174 -20.75 -13.58 -19.53
N VAL A 175 -20.46 -12.68 -18.57
CA VAL A 175 -20.66 -13.02 -17.15
C VAL A 175 -21.55 -11.97 -16.46
N PRO A 176 -22.77 -12.34 -16.04
CA PRO A 176 -23.61 -11.48 -15.23
C PRO A 176 -22.91 -11.16 -13.89
N ASN A 177 -22.88 -9.92 -13.48
CA ASN A 177 -22.25 -9.38 -12.27
C ASN A 177 -20.75 -9.12 -12.33
N ASN A 178 -20.11 -9.16 -13.48
CA ASN A 178 -18.72 -8.75 -13.62
C ASN A 178 -18.59 -7.24 -13.49
N GLY A 179 -17.57 -6.81 -12.75
CA GLY A 179 -17.25 -5.41 -12.56
C GLY A 179 -15.84 -5.10 -13.04
N ILE A 180 -15.58 -3.86 -13.38
CA ILE A 180 -14.22 -3.37 -13.56
C ILE A 180 -13.67 -3.07 -12.17
N ASN A 181 -12.54 -3.71 -11.82
CA ASN A 181 -11.90 -3.53 -10.52
C ASN A 181 -10.97 -2.33 -10.50
N SER A 182 -10.12 -2.22 -11.53
CA SER A 182 -9.16 -1.12 -11.65
C SER A 182 -8.75 -0.87 -13.10
N ILE A 183 -8.20 0.31 -13.34
CA ILE A 183 -7.53 0.71 -14.57
C ILE A 183 -6.15 1.26 -14.22
N TYR A 184 -5.15 1.00 -15.06
CA TYR A 184 -3.76 1.35 -14.81
C TYR A 184 -3.06 1.73 -16.09
N GLU A 185 -2.21 2.75 -16.06
CA GLU A 185 -1.27 3.08 -17.13
C GLU A 185 0.12 2.62 -16.74
N ASP A 186 0.76 1.82 -17.61
CA ASP A 186 2.12 1.37 -17.41
C ASP A 186 3.16 2.41 -17.88
N HIS A 187 4.45 2.19 -17.60
CA HIS A 187 5.53 3.10 -17.94
C HIS A 187 5.66 3.35 -19.45
N PHE A 188 5.09 2.49 -20.28
CA PHE A 188 5.07 2.62 -21.74
C PHE A 188 3.80 3.31 -22.27
N GLY A 189 2.93 3.76 -21.35
CA GLY A 189 1.67 4.40 -21.67
C GLY A 189 0.60 3.43 -22.21
N ASN A 190 0.71 2.13 -21.91
CA ASN A 190 -0.38 1.20 -22.20
C ASN A 190 -1.41 1.24 -21.05
N ILE A 191 -2.68 1.17 -21.44
CA ILE A 191 -3.80 1.16 -20.50
C ILE A 191 -4.25 -0.29 -20.28
N TRP A 192 -4.32 -0.67 -19.01
CA TRP A 192 -4.71 -1.99 -18.55
C TRP A 192 -5.99 -1.91 -17.73
N VAL A 193 -6.88 -2.89 -17.86
CA VAL A 193 -8.13 -2.98 -17.12
C VAL A 193 -8.22 -4.34 -16.46
N CYS A 194 -8.35 -4.35 -15.13
CA CYS A 194 -8.62 -5.53 -14.33
C CYS A 194 -10.12 -5.69 -14.11
N THR A 195 -10.61 -6.92 -14.22
CA THR A 195 -12.04 -7.17 -14.13
C THR A 195 -12.36 -8.35 -13.21
N TRP A 196 -13.53 -8.36 -12.64
CA TRP A 196 -14.04 -9.46 -11.82
C TRP A 196 -14.59 -10.57 -12.73
N GLY A 197 -13.94 -11.73 -12.74
CA GLY A 197 -14.35 -12.90 -13.53
C GLY A 197 -14.10 -12.81 -15.04
N GLY A 198 -13.75 -11.64 -15.56
CA GLY A 198 -13.45 -11.41 -16.97
C GLY A 198 -11.96 -11.40 -17.32
N GLY A 199 -11.09 -11.34 -16.31
CA GLY A 199 -9.65 -11.33 -16.50
C GLY A 199 -9.07 -9.93 -16.74
N LEU A 200 -7.88 -9.91 -17.33
CA LEU A 200 -7.09 -8.71 -17.62
C LEU A 200 -7.27 -8.31 -19.08
N TYR A 201 -7.39 -7.01 -19.33
CA TYR A 201 -7.50 -6.43 -20.68
C TYR A 201 -6.43 -5.36 -20.90
N LYS A 202 -5.91 -5.30 -22.13
CA LYS A 202 -5.03 -4.22 -22.61
C LYS A 202 -5.73 -3.39 -23.67
N TYR A 203 -5.66 -2.09 -23.56
CA TYR A 203 -6.14 -1.17 -24.59
C TYR A 203 -5.19 -1.13 -25.79
N LEU A 204 -5.72 -1.34 -26.98
CA LEU A 204 -4.99 -1.27 -28.25
C LEU A 204 -5.27 0.07 -28.93
N LYS A 205 -4.29 0.97 -28.88
CA LYS A 205 -4.39 2.31 -29.47
C LYS A 205 -4.70 2.29 -30.97
N ASN A 206 -4.13 1.34 -31.71
CA ASN A 206 -4.25 1.25 -33.17
C ASN A 206 -5.67 0.89 -33.65
N THR A 207 -6.38 0.07 -32.88
CA THR A 207 -7.75 -0.37 -33.22
C THR A 207 -8.81 0.31 -32.38
N ASP A 208 -8.39 1.07 -31.37
CA ASP A 208 -9.28 1.73 -30.41
C ASP A 208 -10.25 0.74 -29.74
N THR A 209 -9.69 -0.39 -29.25
CA THR A 209 -10.41 -1.50 -28.60
C THR A 209 -9.61 -2.08 -27.45
N PHE A 210 -10.26 -2.87 -26.61
CA PHE A 210 -9.62 -3.66 -25.57
C PHE A 210 -9.42 -5.12 -26.01
N MET A 211 -8.24 -5.66 -25.79
CA MET A 211 -7.88 -7.06 -26.02
C MET A 211 -7.78 -7.80 -24.68
N SER A 212 -8.41 -8.96 -24.58
CA SER A 212 -8.32 -9.80 -23.41
C SER A 212 -6.97 -10.53 -23.33
N PHE A 213 -6.47 -10.66 -22.13
CA PHE A 213 -5.29 -11.45 -21.78
C PHE A 213 -5.68 -12.90 -21.42
N PRO A 214 -4.69 -13.83 -21.38
CA PRO A 214 -4.92 -15.20 -20.92
C PRO A 214 -5.55 -15.24 -19.52
N THR A 215 -6.34 -16.28 -19.26
CA THR A 215 -6.98 -16.51 -17.98
C THR A 215 -5.97 -16.61 -16.84
N LEU A 216 -6.20 -15.86 -15.77
CA LEU A 216 -5.38 -15.81 -14.56
C LEU A 216 -6.03 -16.67 -13.48
N GLY A 217 -5.45 -17.86 -13.24
CA GLY A 217 -5.96 -18.78 -12.22
C GLY A 217 -7.36 -19.33 -12.50
N ALA A 218 -7.96 -19.97 -11.49
CA ALA A 218 -9.27 -20.61 -11.60
C ALA A 218 -10.43 -19.60 -11.61
N ASN A 219 -10.29 -18.51 -10.86
CA ASN A 219 -11.33 -17.50 -10.68
C ASN A 219 -11.23 -16.37 -11.72
N ASN A 220 -10.07 -16.19 -12.33
CA ASN A 220 -9.77 -15.15 -13.30
C ASN A 220 -10.15 -13.74 -12.82
N ASN A 221 -9.82 -13.42 -11.56
CA ASN A 221 -10.18 -12.21 -10.87
C ASN A 221 -8.96 -11.32 -10.59
N PRO A 222 -8.30 -10.72 -11.60
CA PRO A 222 -7.30 -9.68 -11.34
C PRO A 222 -7.99 -8.49 -10.69
N PHE A 223 -7.42 -8.04 -9.58
CA PHE A 223 -7.93 -6.89 -8.85
C PHE A 223 -7.14 -5.63 -9.17
N LYS A 224 -5.81 -5.75 -9.24
CA LYS A 224 -4.90 -4.65 -9.56
C LYS A 224 -3.72 -5.16 -10.39
N ILE A 225 -3.25 -4.35 -11.32
CA ILE A 225 -1.98 -4.51 -12.01
C ILE A 225 -1.08 -3.34 -11.64
N PHE A 226 0.20 -3.59 -11.53
CA PHE A 226 1.22 -2.61 -11.19
C PHE A 226 2.51 -2.97 -11.92
N GLN A 227 3.26 -2.01 -12.42
CA GLN A 227 4.58 -2.18 -13.01
C GLN A 227 5.62 -1.57 -12.07
N ASP A 228 6.62 -2.35 -11.69
CA ASP A 228 7.71 -1.88 -10.85
C ASP A 228 8.77 -1.13 -11.67
N LYS A 229 9.76 -0.55 -10.98
CA LYS A 229 10.85 0.22 -11.61
C LYS A 229 11.73 -0.60 -12.54
N ASP A 230 11.73 -1.93 -12.41
CA ASP A 230 12.49 -2.87 -13.24
C ASP A 230 11.61 -3.45 -14.37
N ASP A 231 10.50 -2.75 -14.66
CA ASP A 231 9.51 -3.07 -15.69
C ASP A 231 8.82 -4.43 -15.53
N GLN A 232 8.89 -5.04 -14.33
CA GLN A 232 8.12 -6.23 -14.01
C GLN A 232 6.66 -5.86 -13.73
N TYR A 233 5.73 -6.61 -14.30
CA TYR A 233 4.33 -6.49 -13.97
C TYR A 233 3.95 -7.40 -12.81
N TRP A 234 3.19 -6.83 -11.89
CA TRP A 234 2.61 -7.50 -10.75
C TRP A 234 1.10 -7.50 -10.90
N ILE A 235 0.50 -8.67 -10.88
CA ILE A 235 -0.96 -8.82 -10.95
C ILE A 235 -1.42 -9.38 -9.61
N LEU A 236 -2.17 -8.58 -8.89
CA LEU A 236 -2.83 -8.96 -7.65
C LEU A 236 -4.20 -9.54 -7.97
N THR A 237 -4.53 -10.69 -7.41
CA THR A 237 -5.79 -11.35 -7.70
C THR A 237 -6.62 -11.57 -6.44
N TRP A 238 -7.90 -11.79 -6.66
CA TRP A 238 -8.81 -12.23 -5.62
C TRP A 238 -8.93 -13.76 -5.67
N GLY A 239 -8.19 -14.44 -4.77
CA GLY A 239 -8.27 -15.87 -4.59
C GLY A 239 -7.33 -16.73 -5.47
N ASP A 240 -6.52 -16.12 -6.36
CA ASP A 240 -5.58 -16.83 -7.22
C ASP A 240 -4.10 -16.48 -6.96
N GLY A 241 -3.82 -15.66 -5.95
CA GLY A 241 -2.46 -15.29 -5.55
C GLY A 241 -1.91 -14.05 -6.25
N ILE A 242 -0.59 -13.96 -6.32
CA ILE A 242 0.17 -12.86 -6.92
C ILE A 242 0.97 -13.42 -8.09
N TYR A 243 0.83 -12.79 -9.25
CA TYR A 243 1.59 -13.12 -10.45
C TYR A 243 2.57 -12.01 -10.77
N ARG A 244 3.75 -12.39 -11.24
CA ARG A 244 4.76 -11.48 -11.75
C ARG A 244 5.21 -11.92 -13.13
N PHE A 245 5.38 -11.02 -14.07
CA PHE A 245 5.93 -11.31 -15.39
C PHE A 245 6.61 -10.09 -15.99
N HIS A 246 7.56 -10.34 -16.88
CA HIS A 246 8.21 -9.30 -17.66
C HIS A 246 7.63 -9.30 -19.06
N PRO A 247 6.94 -8.23 -19.47
CA PRO A 247 6.46 -8.14 -20.83
C PRO A 247 7.60 -7.77 -21.77
N ASP A 248 7.52 -8.26 -23.01
CA ASP A 248 8.21 -7.61 -24.09
C ASP A 248 7.43 -6.33 -24.45
N ALA A 249 7.94 -5.20 -24.00
CA ALA A 249 7.21 -3.92 -24.02
C ALA A 249 6.99 -3.36 -25.43
N THR A 250 7.69 -3.90 -26.42
CA THR A 250 7.69 -3.37 -27.80
C THR A 250 6.63 -4.00 -28.69
N GLU A 251 5.97 -5.08 -28.25
CA GLU A 251 5.01 -5.80 -29.06
C GLU A 251 3.58 -5.76 -28.52
N ASP A 252 2.62 -5.35 -29.35
CA ASP A 252 1.19 -5.56 -29.13
C ASP A 252 0.84 -7.05 -29.34
N ARG A 253 1.51 -7.93 -28.60
CA ARG A 253 1.26 -9.38 -28.67
C ARG A 253 0.50 -9.91 -27.48
N MET A 254 -0.20 -10.99 -27.69
CA MET A 254 -0.75 -11.77 -26.57
C MET A 254 0.38 -12.58 -25.91
N TYR A 255 0.48 -12.44 -24.61
CA TYR A 255 1.36 -13.29 -23.81
C TYR A 255 0.73 -14.68 -23.64
N THR A 256 1.56 -15.71 -23.67
CA THR A 256 1.09 -17.06 -23.40
C THR A 256 0.81 -17.23 -21.91
N HIS A 257 -0.09 -18.16 -21.59
CA HIS A 257 -0.35 -18.55 -20.21
C HIS A 257 0.94 -18.91 -19.46
N GLN A 258 1.89 -19.57 -20.10
CA GLN A 258 3.16 -19.97 -19.49
C GLN A 258 4.08 -18.77 -19.18
N GLU A 259 4.07 -17.72 -20.00
CA GLU A 259 4.86 -16.51 -19.76
C GLU A 259 4.38 -15.75 -18.54
N ILE A 260 3.08 -15.68 -18.33
CA ILE A 260 2.46 -15.00 -17.17
C ILE A 260 2.58 -15.82 -15.89
N PHE A 261 2.49 -17.16 -15.98
CA PHE A 261 2.39 -18.04 -14.82
C PHE A 261 3.70 -18.63 -14.33
N ASN A 262 4.83 -18.32 -14.97
CA ASN A 262 6.14 -18.84 -14.55
C ASN A 262 6.60 -18.35 -13.18
N GLU A 263 6.05 -17.23 -12.67
CA GLU A 263 6.40 -16.67 -11.37
C GLU A 263 5.14 -16.43 -10.53
N LYS A 264 4.54 -17.49 -10.00
CA LYS A 264 3.51 -17.37 -8.98
C LYS A 264 4.16 -17.26 -7.61
N LEU A 265 4.07 -16.08 -6.99
CA LEU A 265 4.76 -15.78 -5.74
C LEU A 265 3.99 -16.20 -4.49
N HIS A 266 2.66 -16.34 -4.57
CA HIS A 266 1.83 -16.69 -3.42
C HIS A 266 0.69 -17.63 -3.81
N GLN A 267 0.39 -18.59 -2.94
CA GLN A 267 -0.67 -19.58 -3.13
C GLN A 267 -2.07 -19.01 -2.82
N PRO A 268 -3.13 -19.63 -3.36
CA PRO A 268 -4.49 -19.09 -3.32
C PRO A 268 -5.10 -19.11 -1.92
N GLU A 269 -6.10 -18.33 -1.74
CA GLU A 269 -7.09 -18.14 -0.66
C GLU A 269 -7.14 -16.70 -0.13
N THR A 270 -6.12 -15.89 -0.37
CA THR A 270 -6.09 -14.49 0.05
C THR A 270 -6.44 -13.56 -1.11
N ALA A 271 -7.25 -12.55 -0.85
CA ALA A 271 -7.47 -11.46 -1.78
C ALA A 271 -6.38 -10.41 -1.62
N PHE A 272 -5.74 -10.04 -2.72
CA PHE A 272 -4.75 -8.97 -2.78
C PHE A 272 -5.31 -7.79 -3.58
N PHE A 273 -5.24 -6.59 -3.03
CA PHE A 273 -5.93 -5.44 -3.65
C PHE A 273 -5.16 -4.12 -3.61
N SER A 274 -4.04 -4.03 -2.90
CA SER A 274 -3.24 -2.82 -2.94
C SER A 274 -1.76 -3.12 -2.94
N VAL A 275 -1.00 -2.31 -3.69
CA VAL A 275 0.44 -2.46 -3.86
C VAL A 275 1.08 -1.09 -4.01
N VAL A 276 2.25 -0.92 -3.42
CA VAL A 276 3.08 0.26 -3.59
C VAL A 276 4.56 -0.11 -3.56
N GLN A 277 5.36 0.52 -4.43
CA GLN A 277 6.80 0.38 -4.43
C GLN A 277 7.44 1.42 -3.52
N ASP A 278 8.31 0.94 -2.66
CA ASP A 278 9.15 1.75 -1.78
C ASP A 278 10.60 1.70 -2.26
N ASP A 279 11.01 2.72 -3.00
CA ASP A 279 12.36 2.80 -3.57
C ASP A 279 13.41 3.17 -2.52
N VAL A 280 13.00 3.75 -1.39
CA VAL A 280 13.93 4.15 -0.33
C VAL A 280 14.50 2.92 0.37
N TYR A 281 13.65 1.94 0.63
CA TYR A 281 14.04 0.73 1.33
C TYR A 281 14.13 -0.52 0.43
N GLY A 282 13.77 -0.37 -0.86
CA GLY A 282 13.87 -1.44 -1.85
C GLY A 282 12.82 -2.53 -1.69
N TYR A 283 11.61 -2.17 -1.24
CA TYR A 283 10.51 -3.10 -1.07
C TYR A 283 9.33 -2.79 -1.98
N ILE A 284 8.58 -3.84 -2.31
CA ILE A 284 7.22 -3.72 -2.84
C ILE A 284 6.29 -4.22 -1.73
N TRP A 285 5.45 -3.33 -1.25
CA TRP A 285 4.46 -3.59 -0.20
C TRP A 285 3.15 -4.01 -0.82
N ILE A 286 2.59 -5.13 -0.37
CA ILE A 286 1.37 -5.72 -0.94
C ILE A 286 0.39 -5.98 0.19
N PHE A 287 -0.79 -5.37 0.10
CA PHE A 287 -1.88 -5.60 1.02
C PHE A 287 -2.82 -6.69 0.50
N GLY A 288 -3.00 -7.72 1.33
CA GLY A 288 -4.09 -8.67 1.26
C GLY A 288 -5.19 -8.33 2.28
N TYR A 289 -6.20 -9.17 2.32
CA TYR A 289 -7.43 -8.95 3.10
C TYR A 289 -7.17 -8.72 4.61
N HIS A 290 -6.27 -9.48 5.21
CA HIS A 290 -5.85 -9.36 6.61
C HIS A 290 -4.32 -9.38 6.76
N GLU A 291 -3.60 -9.20 5.67
CA GLU A 291 -2.19 -9.48 5.61
C GLU A 291 -1.44 -8.38 4.87
N LEU A 292 -0.23 -8.10 5.35
CA LEU A 292 0.74 -7.27 4.66
C LEU A 292 1.93 -8.14 4.27
N TYR A 293 2.33 -8.04 3.03
CA TYR A 293 3.52 -8.68 2.51
C TYR A 293 4.55 -7.65 2.07
N ALA A 294 5.80 -7.98 2.26
CA ALA A 294 6.95 -7.24 1.76
C ALA A 294 7.71 -8.11 0.77
N PHE A 295 7.85 -7.64 -0.45
CA PHE A 295 8.75 -8.24 -1.41
C PHE A 295 10.04 -7.42 -1.46
N LYS A 296 11.16 -8.04 -1.09
CA LYS A 296 12.46 -7.40 -1.14
C LYS A 296 13.06 -7.53 -2.53
N VAL A 297 13.21 -6.40 -3.21
CA VAL A 297 13.64 -6.38 -4.62
C VAL A 297 15.04 -6.94 -4.80
N ALA A 298 15.94 -6.70 -3.83
CA ALA A 298 17.35 -7.09 -3.94
C ALA A 298 17.60 -8.62 -3.98
N ASP A 299 16.78 -9.40 -3.28
CA ASP A 299 16.95 -10.86 -3.18
C ASP A 299 15.75 -11.66 -3.71
N GLY A 300 14.72 -10.96 -4.18
CA GLY A 300 13.54 -11.57 -4.78
C GLY A 300 12.66 -12.35 -3.79
N HIS A 301 12.76 -12.04 -2.50
CA HIS A 301 12.05 -12.75 -1.44
C HIS A 301 10.77 -12.04 -1.06
N LEU A 302 9.64 -12.79 -1.02
CA LEU A 302 8.34 -12.36 -0.50
C LEU A 302 8.16 -12.89 0.90
N GLU A 303 7.96 -12.00 1.87
CA GLU A 303 7.71 -12.37 3.26
C GLU A 303 6.42 -11.73 3.79
N LYS A 304 5.73 -12.46 4.67
CA LYS A 304 4.61 -11.91 5.41
C LYS A 304 5.14 -11.06 6.55
N VAL A 305 4.62 -9.85 6.68
CA VAL A 305 4.98 -8.92 7.74
C VAL A 305 4.20 -9.27 9.00
N ASP A 306 4.91 -9.42 10.12
CA ASP A 306 4.28 -9.61 11.42
C ASP A 306 3.74 -8.28 11.96
N LEU A 307 2.44 -8.12 11.95
CA LEU A 307 1.73 -6.97 12.52
C LEU A 307 1.31 -7.17 13.99
N SER A 308 1.62 -8.32 14.59
CA SER A 308 1.15 -8.70 15.94
C SER A 308 1.64 -7.82 17.07
N SER A 309 2.83 -7.26 16.90
CA SER A 309 3.44 -6.37 17.91
C SER A 309 2.83 -4.96 17.94
N TYR A 310 1.89 -4.66 17.08
CA TYR A 310 1.42 -3.29 16.84
C TYR A 310 -0.06 -3.12 17.14
N MET A 311 -0.58 -3.40 18.28
CA MET A 311 -1.93 -3.03 18.70
C MET A 311 -3.04 -3.14 17.61
N PHE A 312 -2.74 -3.77 16.47
CA PHE A 312 -3.71 -4.09 15.44
C PHE A 312 -4.44 -5.35 15.87
N ASP A 313 -5.74 -5.23 16.04
CA ASP A 313 -6.60 -6.40 16.08
C ASP A 313 -6.46 -7.13 14.74
N TYR A 314 -6.02 -8.38 14.75
CA TYR A 314 -5.80 -9.22 13.56
C TYR A 314 -7.02 -9.38 12.64
N ASN A 315 -8.17 -8.95 13.09
CA ASN A 315 -9.40 -8.98 12.31
C ASN A 315 -9.58 -7.74 11.42
N LYS A 316 -8.63 -6.79 11.42
CA LYS A 316 -8.77 -5.56 10.64
C LYS A 316 -8.47 -5.78 9.19
N MET A 317 -9.37 -5.29 8.34
CA MET A 317 -9.25 -5.32 6.89
C MET A 317 -8.67 -4.00 6.40
N PHE A 318 -7.51 -4.07 5.77
CA PHE A 318 -6.97 -2.91 5.07
C PHE A 318 -7.71 -2.68 3.75
N SER A 319 -7.80 -1.43 3.32
CA SER A 319 -8.45 -1.06 2.06
C SER A 319 -7.44 -0.64 1.00
N GLN A 320 -6.50 0.23 1.34
CA GLN A 320 -5.56 0.82 0.41
C GLN A 320 -4.23 1.13 1.10
N ILE A 321 -3.13 1.08 0.33
CA ILE A 321 -1.83 1.62 0.72
C ILE A 321 -1.38 2.64 -0.32
N ILE A 322 -0.86 3.78 0.16
CA ILE A 322 -0.19 4.76 -0.68
C ILE A 322 1.16 5.14 -0.07
N LYS A 323 2.08 5.61 -0.90
CA LYS A 323 3.33 6.26 -0.48
C LYS A 323 3.20 7.75 -0.75
N ASP A 324 3.42 8.58 0.29
CA ASP A 324 3.46 10.01 0.12
C ASP A 324 4.81 10.46 -0.49
N ARG A 325 4.92 11.75 -0.82
CA ARG A 325 6.14 12.31 -1.44
C ARG A 325 7.34 12.30 -0.52
N GLU A 326 7.11 12.29 0.77
CA GLU A 326 8.12 12.19 1.82
C GLU A 326 8.61 10.75 2.03
N GLY A 327 7.96 9.79 1.37
CA GLY A 327 8.28 8.37 1.45
C GLY A 327 7.57 7.63 2.58
N ASN A 328 6.61 8.26 3.27
CA ASN A 328 5.81 7.58 4.28
C ASN A 328 4.74 6.71 3.62
N LEU A 329 4.45 5.58 4.25
CA LEU A 329 3.38 4.68 3.82
C LEU A 329 2.11 4.94 4.63
N TRP A 330 1.02 5.21 3.94
CA TRP A 330 -0.29 5.41 4.54
C TRP A 330 -1.18 4.23 4.23
N ALA A 331 -1.86 3.71 5.23
CA ALA A 331 -2.80 2.59 5.09
C ALA A 331 -4.20 3.00 5.53
N GLY A 332 -5.18 2.81 4.68
CA GLY A 332 -6.59 2.87 5.02
C GLY A 332 -7.08 1.53 5.55
N ALA A 333 -8.08 1.55 6.41
CA ALA A 333 -8.71 0.35 6.94
C ALA A 333 -10.23 0.48 7.00
N TYR A 334 -10.93 -0.65 6.81
CA TYR A 334 -12.39 -0.67 6.78
C TYR A 334 -13.06 -0.46 8.14
N ASP A 335 -12.33 -0.51 9.24
CA ASP A 335 -12.91 -0.47 10.58
C ASP A 335 -12.14 0.37 11.61
N SER A 336 -10.97 0.88 11.22
CA SER A 336 -10.06 1.57 12.16
C SER A 336 -9.48 2.88 11.62
N GLY A 337 -10.05 3.42 10.55
CA GLY A 337 -9.63 4.68 9.98
C GLY A 337 -8.37 4.56 9.11
N TYR A 338 -7.38 5.39 9.38
CA TYR A 338 -6.14 5.41 8.63
C TYR A 338 -4.92 5.37 9.55
N HIS A 339 -3.83 4.86 9.03
CA HIS A 339 -2.62 4.60 9.77
C HIS A 339 -1.41 5.07 8.98
N LEU A 340 -0.39 5.60 9.68
CA LEU A 340 0.92 5.84 9.13
C LEU A 340 1.80 4.61 9.41
N LEU A 341 2.28 3.98 8.36
CA LEU A 341 3.22 2.87 8.45
C LEU A 341 4.64 3.41 8.32
N MET A 342 5.39 3.35 9.40
CA MET A 342 6.78 3.80 9.39
C MET A 342 7.68 2.64 8.99
N GLY A 343 8.12 2.65 7.75
CA GLY A 343 8.84 1.56 7.09
C GLY A 343 10.36 1.65 7.20
N ASN A 344 10.94 2.09 8.32
CA ASN A 344 12.37 1.86 8.53
C ASN A 344 12.60 0.66 9.45
N PRO A 345 12.77 -0.55 8.87
CA PRO A 345 13.00 -1.75 9.66
C PRO A 345 14.29 -1.67 10.49
N ALA A 346 15.30 -0.97 10.02
CA ALA A 346 16.57 -0.84 10.74
C ALA A 346 16.43 0.05 11.99
N ILE A 347 15.65 1.13 11.93
CA ILE A 347 15.40 2.00 13.09
C ILE A 347 14.34 1.39 14.01
N ALA A 348 13.25 0.86 13.45
CA ALA A 348 12.18 0.28 14.25
C ALA A 348 12.58 -1.01 14.98
N ASN A 349 13.35 -1.88 14.33
CA ASN A 349 13.72 -3.18 14.89
C ASN A 349 14.72 -3.14 16.03
N ASN A 350 15.59 -2.14 16.04
CA ASN A 350 16.67 -2.12 17.02
C ASN A 350 16.49 -1.04 18.09
N PHE A 351 15.79 0.04 17.77
CA PHE A 351 15.79 1.23 18.59
C PHE A 351 14.77 1.20 19.73
N LEU A 352 13.49 1.03 19.44
CA LEU A 352 12.43 1.10 20.47
C LEU A 352 12.56 0.02 21.56
N PRO A 353 12.80 -1.26 21.24
CA PRO A 353 13.03 -2.28 22.27
C PRO A 353 14.31 -2.05 23.04
N LYS A 354 15.38 -1.55 22.40
CA LYS A 354 16.64 -1.23 23.05
C LYS A 354 16.51 0.01 23.93
N LEU A 355 15.89 1.08 23.40
CA LEU A 355 15.60 2.28 24.18
C LEU A 355 14.70 1.96 25.38
N LYS A 356 13.65 1.15 25.22
CA LYS A 356 12.80 0.71 26.33
C LYS A 356 13.53 -0.06 27.41
N ARG A 357 14.58 -0.80 27.09
CA ARG A 357 15.46 -1.46 28.07
C ARG A 357 16.22 -0.44 28.94
N HIS A 358 16.63 0.69 28.37
CA HIS A 358 17.38 1.72 29.06
C HIS A 358 16.48 2.72 29.82
N VAL A 359 15.36 3.14 29.23
CA VAL A 359 14.51 4.21 29.79
C VAL A 359 13.24 3.72 30.51
N GLY A 360 12.91 2.42 30.43
CA GLY A 360 11.68 1.84 31.02
C GLY A 360 10.42 2.04 30.16
N PHE A 361 9.38 1.25 30.45
CA PHE A 361 8.20 1.13 29.58
C PHE A 361 7.19 2.31 29.68
N ASP A 362 7.25 3.14 30.71
CA ASP A 362 6.20 4.10 31.07
C ASP A 362 6.63 5.56 30.98
N THR A 363 7.57 5.89 30.09
CA THR A 363 8.13 7.24 30.04
C THR A 363 7.85 7.93 28.71
N ASN A 364 7.29 9.15 28.79
CA ASN A 364 7.01 9.97 27.62
C ASN A 364 8.32 10.51 27.01
N ILE A 365 8.48 10.30 25.72
CA ILE A 365 9.53 10.94 24.90
C ILE A 365 8.86 12.08 24.15
N THR A 366 9.33 13.32 24.36
CA THR A 366 8.66 14.51 23.83
C THR A 366 9.32 15.12 22.60
N THR A 367 10.59 14.80 22.34
CA THR A 367 11.35 15.36 21.22
C THR A 367 12.33 14.31 20.69
N LEU A 368 12.45 14.21 19.40
CA LEU A 368 13.36 13.30 18.72
C LEU A 368 14.15 14.05 17.64
N GLY A 369 15.47 13.85 17.60
CA GLY A 369 16.34 14.37 16.56
C GLY A 369 17.46 13.37 16.26
N ILE A 370 17.79 13.18 14.99
CA ILE A 370 18.93 12.37 14.55
C ILE A 370 20.11 13.30 14.28
N ASP A 371 21.27 12.99 14.83
CA ASP A 371 22.49 13.73 14.52
C ASP A 371 23.23 13.17 13.29
N PRO A 372 24.19 13.92 12.70
CA PRO A 372 24.94 13.47 11.54
C PRO A 372 25.76 12.19 11.74
N ASN A 373 25.97 11.77 12.99
CA ASN A 373 26.74 10.58 13.36
C ASN A 373 25.84 9.38 13.70
N ASN A 374 24.59 9.38 13.23
CA ASN A 374 23.59 8.32 13.51
C ASN A 374 23.23 8.17 15.00
N GLY A 375 23.45 9.19 15.81
CA GLY A 375 22.99 9.24 17.20
C GLY A 375 21.57 9.78 17.28
N LEU A 376 20.83 9.35 18.27
CA LEU A 376 19.46 9.81 18.51
C LEU A 376 19.39 10.70 19.74
N TRP A 377 19.00 11.95 19.57
CA TRP A 377 18.72 12.89 20.63
C TRP A 377 17.25 12.88 20.99
N PHE A 378 16.91 12.80 22.26
CA PHE A 378 15.53 12.88 22.72
C PHE A 378 15.43 13.44 24.14
N ASN A 379 14.28 14.00 24.45
CA ASN A 379 13.96 14.45 25.79
C ASN A 379 12.98 13.46 26.44
N GLN A 380 13.34 13.01 27.63
CA GLN A 380 12.59 12.06 28.41
C GLN A 380 12.13 12.68 29.73
N GLU A 381 10.89 12.47 30.10
CA GLU A 381 10.25 13.16 31.23
C GLU A 381 10.97 13.05 32.58
N ARG A 382 11.63 11.91 32.85
CA ARG A 382 12.34 11.70 34.11
C ARG A 382 13.81 12.10 34.06
N TRP A 383 14.44 11.97 32.89
CA TRP A 383 15.90 12.07 32.73
C TRP A 383 16.33 13.29 31.91
N GLY A 384 15.37 14.01 31.33
CA GLY A 384 15.66 15.19 30.51
C GLY A 384 16.29 14.85 29.17
N LEU A 385 17.37 15.57 28.80
CA LEU A 385 18.05 15.37 27.52
C LEU A 385 18.90 14.09 27.53
N CYS A 386 18.64 13.23 26.57
CA CYS A 386 19.30 11.94 26.42
C CYS A 386 19.85 11.79 24.98
N TRP A 387 20.93 11.05 24.85
CA TRP A 387 21.48 10.64 23.56
C TRP A 387 21.70 9.12 23.53
N TYR A 388 21.36 8.52 22.42
CA TYR A 388 21.53 7.09 22.20
C TYR A 388 22.37 6.85 20.94
N ASP A 389 23.50 6.16 21.12
CA ASP A 389 24.34 5.69 20.04
C ASP A 389 23.72 4.42 19.44
N ILE A 390 23.21 4.52 18.21
CA ILE A 390 22.52 3.42 17.54
C ILE A 390 23.49 2.28 17.18
N GLU A 391 24.75 2.64 16.84
CA GLU A 391 25.75 1.65 16.42
C GLU A 391 26.33 0.88 17.60
N GLN A 392 26.62 1.59 18.69
CA GLN A 392 27.24 1.00 19.89
C GLN A 392 26.23 0.43 20.89
N ASP A 393 24.91 0.65 20.66
CA ASP A 393 23.84 0.30 21.62
C ASP A 393 24.08 0.92 23.02
N LYS A 394 24.52 2.20 23.04
CA LYS A 394 24.84 2.90 24.29
C LYS A 394 23.94 4.09 24.52
N PHE A 395 23.51 4.23 25.76
CA PHE A 395 22.65 5.30 26.22
C PHE A 395 23.40 6.30 27.09
N TYR A 396 23.18 7.60 26.89
CA TYR A 396 23.81 8.68 27.64
C TYR A 396 22.73 9.62 28.18
N ASP A 397 22.78 9.89 29.47
CA ASP A 397 21.93 10.85 30.16
C ASP A 397 22.70 12.15 30.38
N TYR A 398 22.21 13.26 29.86
CA TYR A 398 22.79 14.58 29.97
C TYR A 398 22.03 15.49 30.95
N SER A 399 20.98 15.00 31.59
CA SER A 399 20.14 15.81 32.50
C SER A 399 20.75 16.10 33.85
N ASN A 400 21.64 15.26 34.31
CA ASN A 400 22.38 15.47 35.55
C ASN A 400 23.85 15.75 35.26
N THR A 401 24.42 16.75 35.94
CA THR A 401 25.81 17.21 35.83
C THR A 401 26.91 16.16 36.06
N ASN A 402 26.52 14.90 36.25
CA ASN A 402 27.39 13.74 36.27
C ASN A 402 27.14 12.93 35.01
N SER A 403 27.88 13.21 33.96
CA SER A 403 27.90 12.45 32.70
C SER A 403 28.37 11.02 32.96
N GLY A 404 27.42 10.12 33.24
CA GLY A 404 27.67 8.69 33.40
C GLY A 404 27.15 7.92 32.20
N VAL A 405 27.96 7.07 31.58
CA VAL A 405 27.54 6.05 30.63
C VAL A 405 26.79 4.98 31.45
N HIS A 406 25.51 4.80 31.18
CA HIS A 406 24.77 3.64 31.74
C HIS A 406 24.83 2.50 30.73
N ASN A 407 25.43 1.39 31.16
CA ASN A 407 25.49 0.13 30.38
C ASN A 407 24.23 -0.69 30.52
#